data_9afc30641c64d365b1d6bbf1d5a98813
#
_entry.id   9afc30641c64d365b1d6bbf1d5a98813
#
_cell.length_a   1.000
_cell.length_b   1.000
_cell.length_c   1.000
_cell.angle_alpha   90.00
_cell.angle_beta   90.00
_cell.angle_gamma   90.00
#
_symmetry.space_group_name_H-M   'P 1'
#
loop_
_entity.id
_entity.type
_entity.pdbx_description
1 polymer ?
#
loop_
_entity_poly.entity_id
_entity_poly.type
_entity_poly.pdbx_seq_one_letter_code
_entity_poly.pdbx_strand_id
1 'polypeptide(L)' 'MYIGCYQNSKQYLGAEKAKTYCQCTVNKLSEKFSDDELDRVFKQKPEDIIKDTEFASKFCENKILQ' A
#
# COMPACT_ATOMS: atom_id res chain seq x y z
N MET A 1 0.80 7.24 6.24
CA MET A 1 0.61 6.04 5.42
C MET A 1 1.87 5.63 4.67
N TYR A 2 2.45 6.50 3.85
CA TYR A 2 3.63 6.14 3.08
C TYR A 2 4.83 5.78 3.96
N ILE A 3 5.10 6.56 4.98
CA ILE A 3 6.25 6.34 5.87
C ILE A 3 6.17 4.97 6.57
N GLY A 4 4.99 4.62 7.08
CA GLY A 4 4.81 3.31 7.72
C GLY A 4 4.99 2.16 6.73
N CYS A 5 4.45 2.29 5.53
CA CYS A 5 4.62 1.30 4.47
C CYS A 5 6.10 1.13 4.11
N TYR A 6 6.82 2.24 3.93
CA TYR A 6 8.22 2.22 3.56
C TYR A 6 9.08 1.51 4.60
N GLN A 7 8.90 1.86 5.87
CA GLN A 7 9.69 1.25 6.94
C GLN A 7 9.47 -0.26 7.05
N ASN A 8 8.22 -0.70 6.91
CA ASN A 8 7.89 -2.11 6.96
C ASN A 8 8.43 -2.87 5.74
N SER A 9 8.30 -2.29 4.57
CA SER A 9 8.72 -2.94 3.32
C SER A 9 10.23 -2.94 3.13
N LYS A 10 10.94 -1.96 3.69
CA LYS A 10 12.39 -1.86 3.56
C LYS A 10 13.11 -3.11 4.05
N GLN A 11 12.57 -3.75 5.08
CA GLN A 11 13.18 -4.95 5.64
C GLN A 11 13.11 -6.13 4.67
N TYR A 12 12.11 -6.16 3.80
CA TYR A 12 11.88 -7.29 2.90
C TYR A 12 12.38 -7.02 1.48
N LEU A 13 12.18 -5.80 0.99
CA LEU A 13 12.41 -5.49 -0.41
C LEU A 13 13.66 -4.63 -0.66
N GLY A 14 14.24 -4.06 0.39
CA GLY A 14 15.30 -3.06 0.23
C GLY A 14 14.72 -1.68 -0.02
N ALA A 15 15.58 -0.67 0.08
CA ALA A 15 15.12 0.73 0.06
C ALA A 15 14.45 1.13 -1.25
N GLU A 16 15.07 0.80 -2.39
CA GLU A 16 14.53 1.21 -3.70
C GLU A 16 13.22 0.53 -4.03
N LYS A 17 13.16 -0.79 -3.85
CA LYS A 17 11.95 -1.54 -4.13
C LYS A 17 10.83 -1.17 -3.17
N ALA A 18 11.15 -0.95 -1.90
CA ALA A 18 10.16 -0.53 -0.92
C ALA A 18 9.55 0.82 -1.29
N LYS A 19 10.37 1.76 -1.75
CA LYS A 19 9.89 3.06 -2.20
C LYS A 19 8.95 2.93 -3.38
N THR A 20 9.33 2.17 -4.39
CA THR A 20 8.50 1.94 -5.58
C THR A 20 7.19 1.25 -5.20
N TYR A 21 7.27 0.21 -4.37
CA TYR A 21 6.10 -0.53 -3.92
C TYR A 21 5.11 0.38 -3.18
N CYS A 22 5.61 1.17 -2.24
CA CYS A 22 4.74 2.03 -1.44
C CYS A 22 4.13 3.15 -2.27
N GLN A 23 4.88 3.75 -3.19
CA GLN A 23 4.32 4.75 -4.10
C GLN A 23 3.24 4.15 -4.98
N CYS A 24 3.47 2.97 -5.52
CA CYS A 24 2.50 2.27 -6.35
C CYS A 24 1.22 1.98 -5.55
N THR A 25 1.35 1.46 -4.34
CA THR A 25 0.21 1.12 -3.49
C THR A 25 -0.61 2.37 -3.15
N VAL A 26 0.05 3.44 -2.75
CA VAL A 26 -0.63 4.70 -2.43
C VAL A 26 -1.36 5.25 -3.66
N ASN A 27 -0.72 5.24 -4.82
CA ASN A 27 -1.32 5.71 -6.06
C ASN A 27 -2.56 4.89 -6.43
N LYS A 28 -2.49 3.57 -6.29
CA LYS A 28 -3.64 2.70 -6.58
C LYS A 28 -4.79 2.95 -5.63
N LEU A 29 -4.50 3.12 -4.36
CA LEU A 29 -5.54 3.43 -3.38
C LEU A 29 -6.17 4.79 -3.67
N SER A 30 -5.37 5.77 -4.06
CA SER A 30 -5.88 7.10 -4.40
C SER A 30 -6.75 7.11 -5.65
N GLU A 31 -6.50 6.20 -6.59
CA GLU A 31 -7.35 6.05 -7.76
C GLU A 31 -8.74 5.49 -7.42
N LYS A 32 -8.80 4.57 -6.47
CA LYS A 32 -10.05 3.89 -6.10
C LYS A 32 -10.82 4.64 -5.01
N PHE A 33 -10.11 5.22 -4.06
CA PHE A 33 -10.70 5.87 -2.88
C PHE A 33 -10.35 7.35 -2.86
N SER A 34 -11.31 8.19 -2.44
CA SER A 34 -11.01 9.57 -2.12
C SER A 34 -10.26 9.67 -0.78
N ASP A 35 -9.74 10.85 -0.46
CA ASP A 35 -9.03 11.06 0.81
C ASP A 35 -9.90 10.71 2.02
N ASP A 36 -11.18 11.10 1.98
CA ASP A 36 -12.11 10.78 3.05
C ASP A 36 -12.34 9.28 3.17
N GLU A 37 -12.45 8.60 2.05
CA GLU A 37 -12.65 7.16 2.01
C GLU A 37 -11.42 6.42 2.54
N LEU A 38 -10.23 6.88 2.18
CA LEU A 38 -8.98 6.30 2.69
C LEU A 38 -8.88 6.45 4.20
N ASP A 39 -9.28 7.60 4.72
CA ASP A 39 -9.28 7.82 6.16
C ASP A 39 -10.18 6.82 6.87
N ARG A 40 -11.35 6.55 6.31
CA ARG A 40 -12.28 5.55 6.86
C ARG A 40 -11.72 4.14 6.77
N VAL A 41 -11.09 3.80 5.65
CA VAL A 41 -10.47 2.48 5.46
C VAL A 41 -9.41 2.23 6.53
N PHE A 42 -8.57 3.22 6.80
CA PHE A 42 -7.47 3.05 7.75
C PHE A 42 -7.90 3.18 9.21
N LYS A 43 -9.16 3.54 9.47
CA LYS A 43 -9.72 3.51 10.83
C LYS A 43 -10.36 2.18 11.17
N GLN A 44 -10.47 1.27 10.22
CA GLN A 44 -11.03 -0.06 10.43
C GLN A 44 -10.06 -0.96 11.17
N LYS A 45 -10.51 -2.17 11.48
CA LYS A 45 -9.65 -3.19 12.07
C LYS A 45 -8.56 -3.59 11.07
N PRO A 46 -7.36 -4.01 11.55
CA PRO A 46 -6.28 -4.38 10.64
C PRO A 46 -6.68 -5.42 9.59
N GLU A 47 -7.53 -6.36 9.94
CA GLU A 47 -8.00 -7.39 9.01
C GLU A 47 -8.77 -6.79 7.85
N ASP A 48 -9.63 -5.83 8.13
CA ASP A 48 -10.43 -5.16 7.11
C ASP A 48 -9.56 -4.25 6.24
N ILE A 49 -8.58 -3.59 6.83
CA ILE A 49 -7.63 -2.77 6.09
C ILE A 49 -6.88 -3.63 5.08
N ILE A 50 -6.42 -4.79 5.50
CA ILE A 50 -5.68 -5.71 4.63
C ILE A 50 -6.57 -6.14 3.45
N LYS A 51 -7.82 -6.49 3.70
CA LYS A 51 -8.75 -6.90 2.65
C LYS A 51 -9.00 -5.78 1.65
N ASP A 52 -9.21 -4.55 2.13
CA ASP A 52 -9.54 -3.43 1.28
C ASP A 52 -8.35 -2.95 0.46
N THR A 53 -7.13 -3.19 0.93
CA THR A 53 -5.91 -2.77 0.24
C THR A 53 -5.21 -3.89 -0.53
N GLU A 54 -5.72 -5.12 -0.43
CA GLU A 54 -5.08 -6.29 -1.04
C GLU A 54 -4.92 -6.15 -2.56
N PHE A 55 -5.91 -5.60 -3.24
CA PHE A 55 -5.84 -5.44 -4.69
C PHE A 55 -4.65 -4.56 -5.11
N ALA A 56 -4.38 -3.50 -4.36
CA ALA A 56 -3.26 -2.61 -4.63
C ALA A 56 -1.93 -3.30 -4.34
N SER A 57 -1.87 -4.02 -3.24
CA SER A 57 -0.66 -4.76 -2.86
C SER A 57 -0.29 -5.80 -3.90
N LYS A 58 -1.25 -6.59 -4.34
CA LYS A 58 -1.01 -7.62 -5.36
C LYS A 58 -0.57 -7.03 -6.68
N PHE A 59 -1.21 -5.96 -7.11
CA PHE A 59 -0.86 -5.29 -8.35
C PHE A 59 0.58 -4.78 -8.30
N CYS A 60 0.95 -4.16 -7.19
CA CYS A 60 2.27 -3.58 -7.04
C CYS A 60 3.36 -4.63 -6.86
N GLU A 61 3.07 -5.73 -6.17
CA GLU A 61 3.99 -6.85 -6.07
C GLU A 61 4.32 -7.44 -7.42
N ASN A 62 3.31 -7.70 -8.24
CA ASN A 62 3.51 -8.25 -9.58
C ASN A 62 4.37 -7.33 -10.43
N LYS A 63 4.18 -6.01 -10.30
CA LYS A 63 4.94 -5.05 -11.06
C LYS A 63 6.42 -5.01 -10.65
N ILE A 64 6.69 -5.19 -9.38
CA ILE A 64 8.06 -5.15 -8.84
C ILE A 64 8.79 -6.44 -9.08
N LEU A 65 8.10 -7.58 -8.96
CA LEU A 65 8.70 -8.89 -9.13
C LEU A 65 8.93 -9.27 -10.60
N GLN A 66 8.35 -8.52 -11.51
CA GLN A 66 8.64 -8.67 -12.93
C GLN A 66 9.91 -7.94 -13.30
#